data_4f9f74485827ea5bed05d03ca1a2b38b
#
_entry.id   4f9f74485827ea5bed05d03ca1a2b38b
#
_cell.length_a   1.000
_cell.length_b   1.000
_cell.length_c   1.000
_cell.angle_alpha   90.00
_cell.angle_beta   90.00
_cell.angle_gamma   90.00
#
_symmetry.space_group_name_H-M   'P 1'
#
loop_
_entity.id
_entity.type
_entity.pdbx_description
1 polymer ?
#
loop_
_entity_poly.entity_id
_entity_poly.type
_entity_poly.pdbx_seq_one_letter_code
_entity_poly.pdbx_strand_id
1 'polypeptide(L)'
;MSHFLVTPSIKEDNKYAFFALNVSLGIAKETRYNSVEEAKDAPLVQQMFYLPFVKSVTLSDSGLSIERFDILAWNDVINEVAHEIQNYLNNGGQITAQSQVKKVPVTVYAESTPNPSVMKFVANKMLVDTIHEFKSIDETNNAPLAKSLFSFPFVKEIFIDTNYISINKNEGIEWEEVVMEIREFVRAYIEDGKTIITANQEEANSFAASATPLENLDETSQEIVKIIEEYIKPAVASDGGNILFDTYNAEDKSVQVVLQGACSGCPSSTITLKNGIENMLKEMLPGKVASVSALNG
;
A
#
# COMPACT_ATOMS: atom_id res chain seq x y z
N MET A 1 -13.89 -15.24 -4.03
CA MET A 1 -13.88 -14.72 -5.42
C MET A 1 -12.88 -13.58 -5.46
N SER A 2 -11.96 -13.54 -6.44
CA SER A 2 -11.01 -12.42 -6.52
C SER A 2 -11.77 -11.16 -6.84
N HIS A 3 -11.70 -10.16 -5.97
CA HIS A 3 -12.26 -8.85 -6.26
C HIS A 3 -11.34 -8.12 -7.24
N PHE A 4 -11.91 -7.73 -8.38
CA PHE A 4 -11.25 -6.78 -9.27
C PHE A 4 -11.31 -5.40 -8.62
N LEU A 5 -10.16 -4.76 -8.56
CA LEU A 5 -10.05 -3.34 -8.19
C LEU A 5 -9.69 -2.55 -9.45
N VAL A 6 -10.38 -1.45 -9.65
CA VAL A 6 -10.18 -0.56 -10.80
C VAL A 6 -9.70 0.79 -10.31
N THR A 7 -8.50 1.19 -10.71
CA THR A 7 -7.92 2.48 -10.38
C THR A 7 -7.97 3.40 -11.59
N PRO A 8 -8.80 4.45 -11.58
CA PRO A 8 -8.92 5.36 -12.70
C PRO A 8 -7.85 6.45 -12.69
N SER A 9 -7.41 6.89 -13.86
CA SER A 9 -6.52 8.04 -14.04
C SER A 9 -6.86 8.79 -15.33
N ILE A 10 -6.80 10.12 -15.31
CA ILE A 10 -7.04 10.99 -16.47
C ILE A 10 -5.68 11.33 -17.09
N LYS A 11 -5.57 11.24 -18.43
CA LYS A 11 -4.40 11.73 -19.16
C LYS A 11 -4.47 13.26 -19.34
N GLU A 12 -3.32 13.88 -19.51
CA GLU A 12 -3.13 15.34 -19.50
C GLU A 12 -4.08 16.14 -20.42
N ASP A 13 -4.52 15.55 -21.54
CA ASP A 13 -5.43 16.19 -22.50
C ASP A 13 -6.93 16.08 -22.13
N ASN A 14 -7.26 15.43 -21.00
CA ASN A 14 -8.63 15.13 -20.56
C ASN A 14 -9.51 14.43 -21.63
N LYS A 15 -8.88 13.89 -22.67
CA LYS A 15 -9.53 13.16 -23.76
C LYS A 15 -9.60 11.68 -23.49
N TYR A 16 -8.59 11.17 -22.80
CA TYR A 16 -8.46 9.78 -22.44
C TYR A 16 -8.49 9.61 -20.93
N ALA A 17 -9.13 8.53 -20.46
CA ALA A 17 -8.96 8.00 -19.12
C ALA A 17 -8.43 6.57 -19.18
N PHE A 18 -7.56 6.23 -18.26
CA PHE A 18 -7.04 4.87 -18.09
C PHE A 18 -7.59 4.25 -16.82
N PHE A 19 -8.10 3.04 -16.93
CA PHE A 19 -8.67 2.24 -15.86
C PHE A 19 -7.78 1.04 -15.63
N ALA A 20 -6.85 1.18 -14.70
CA ALA A 20 -5.92 0.13 -14.33
C ALA A 20 -6.65 -0.96 -13.54
N LEU A 21 -6.35 -2.22 -13.85
CA LEU A 21 -6.83 -3.39 -13.12
C LEU A 21 -5.71 -3.97 -12.26
N ASN A 22 -6.06 -4.41 -11.07
CA ASN A 22 -5.13 -5.03 -10.11
C ASN A 22 -4.67 -6.45 -10.51
N VAL A 23 -5.01 -6.90 -11.71
CA VAL A 23 -4.65 -8.21 -12.27
C VAL A 23 -4.22 -8.07 -13.72
N SER A 24 -3.26 -8.89 -14.16
CA SER A 24 -2.93 -9.02 -15.59
C SER A 24 -4.07 -9.73 -16.32
N LEU A 25 -4.49 -9.18 -17.45
CA LEU A 25 -5.57 -9.73 -18.26
C LEU A 25 -5.12 -10.85 -19.21
N GLY A 26 -3.82 -11.13 -19.28
CA GLY A 26 -3.23 -12.13 -20.19
C GLY A 26 -3.30 -11.71 -21.66
N ILE A 27 -3.40 -10.41 -21.94
CA ILE A 27 -3.54 -9.85 -23.30
C ILE A 27 -2.15 -9.59 -23.85
N ALA A 28 -1.75 -10.40 -24.82
CA ALA A 28 -0.41 -10.33 -25.41
C ALA A 28 -0.20 -9.08 -26.29
N LYS A 29 -1.28 -8.49 -26.81
CA LYS A 29 -1.20 -7.33 -27.71
C LYS A 29 -2.32 -6.35 -27.40
N GLU A 30 -1.96 -5.10 -27.23
CA GLU A 30 -2.91 -4.00 -27.09
C GLU A 30 -3.81 -3.91 -28.35
N THR A 31 -5.13 -3.85 -28.12
CA THR A 31 -6.12 -3.82 -29.20
C THR A 31 -7.06 -2.65 -28.98
N ARG A 32 -7.24 -1.83 -30.02
CA ARG A 32 -8.15 -0.71 -30.03
C ARG A 32 -9.43 -1.09 -30.78
N TYR A 33 -10.57 -0.72 -30.20
CA TYR A 33 -11.90 -0.89 -30.74
C TYR A 33 -12.54 0.49 -30.92
N ASN A 34 -13.23 0.71 -32.06
CA ASN A 34 -13.86 1.98 -32.38
C ASN A 34 -15.40 1.87 -32.45
N SER A 35 -15.92 0.66 -32.31
CA SER A 35 -17.37 0.43 -32.27
C SER A 35 -17.69 -0.86 -31.50
N VAL A 36 -18.96 -1.02 -31.12
CA VAL A 36 -19.45 -2.21 -30.46
C VAL A 36 -19.35 -3.46 -31.35
N GLU A 37 -19.48 -3.28 -32.67
CA GLU A 37 -19.39 -4.36 -33.66
C GLU A 37 -17.97 -4.92 -33.78
N GLU A 38 -16.95 -4.08 -33.60
CA GLU A 38 -15.56 -4.50 -33.58
C GLU A 38 -15.23 -5.30 -32.30
N ALA A 39 -15.94 -5.07 -31.21
CA ALA A 39 -15.66 -5.64 -29.91
C ALA A 39 -16.44 -6.97 -29.63
N LYS A 40 -16.84 -7.72 -30.66
CA LYS A 40 -17.61 -8.98 -30.51
C LYS A 40 -16.95 -10.04 -29.65
N ASP A 41 -15.64 -10.03 -29.62
CA ASP A 41 -14.79 -10.94 -28.82
C ASP A 41 -14.37 -10.35 -27.46
N ALA A 42 -14.78 -9.11 -27.16
CA ALA A 42 -14.43 -8.38 -25.95
C ALA A 42 -15.66 -7.84 -25.19
N PRO A 43 -16.40 -8.71 -24.46
CA PRO A 43 -17.65 -8.32 -23.78
C PRO A 43 -17.51 -7.12 -22.83
N LEU A 44 -16.40 -7.00 -22.10
CA LEU A 44 -16.16 -5.83 -21.25
C LEU A 44 -16.08 -4.53 -22.10
N VAL A 45 -15.41 -4.59 -23.26
CA VAL A 45 -15.32 -3.44 -24.17
C VAL A 45 -16.69 -3.09 -24.75
N GLN A 46 -17.52 -4.10 -25.07
CA GLN A 46 -18.90 -3.86 -25.51
C GLN A 46 -19.71 -3.10 -24.48
N GLN A 47 -19.56 -3.43 -23.17
CA GLN A 47 -20.24 -2.71 -22.10
C GLN A 47 -19.85 -1.22 -22.08
N MET A 48 -18.60 -0.89 -22.34
CA MET A 48 -18.17 0.49 -22.38
C MET A 48 -18.79 1.27 -23.53
N PHE A 49 -19.06 0.65 -24.67
CA PHE A 49 -19.74 1.30 -25.81
C PHE A 49 -21.22 1.59 -25.57
N TYR A 50 -21.86 1.01 -24.55
CA TYR A 50 -23.21 1.42 -24.14
C TYR A 50 -23.23 2.77 -23.42
N LEU A 51 -22.08 3.28 -22.99
CA LEU A 51 -21.96 4.63 -22.47
C LEU A 51 -21.90 5.63 -23.65
N PRO A 52 -22.83 6.58 -23.74
CA PRO A 52 -23.02 7.40 -24.95
C PRO A 52 -21.84 8.34 -25.28
N PHE A 53 -20.97 8.54 -24.32
CA PHE A 53 -19.79 9.41 -24.46
C PHE A 53 -18.52 8.65 -24.89
N VAL A 54 -18.55 7.32 -24.94
CA VAL A 54 -17.38 6.52 -25.34
C VAL A 54 -17.21 6.52 -26.86
N LYS A 55 -16.03 6.96 -27.29
CA LYS A 55 -15.65 7.05 -28.70
C LYS A 55 -14.81 5.86 -29.16
N SER A 56 -13.84 5.45 -28.35
CA SER A 56 -13.03 4.25 -28.60
C SER A 56 -12.51 3.68 -27.28
N VAL A 57 -12.25 2.39 -27.27
CA VAL A 57 -11.70 1.66 -26.12
C VAL A 57 -10.48 0.91 -26.56
N THR A 58 -9.37 1.07 -25.84
CA THR A 58 -8.16 0.29 -26.06
C THR A 58 -7.97 -0.65 -24.88
N LEU A 59 -7.93 -1.93 -25.15
CA LEU A 59 -7.73 -2.99 -24.17
C LEU A 59 -6.26 -3.42 -24.17
N SER A 60 -5.65 -3.39 -22.98
CA SER A 60 -4.26 -3.81 -22.75
C SER A 60 -4.18 -4.83 -21.62
N ASP A 61 -3.01 -5.39 -21.36
CA ASP A 61 -2.81 -6.35 -20.27
C ASP A 61 -3.06 -5.76 -18.88
N SER A 62 -2.83 -4.47 -18.71
CA SER A 62 -2.96 -3.76 -17.42
C SER A 62 -4.31 -3.07 -17.22
N GLY A 63 -5.20 -3.04 -18.23
CA GLY A 63 -6.51 -2.38 -18.12
C GLY A 63 -7.03 -1.79 -19.42
N LEU A 64 -7.93 -0.81 -19.28
CA LEU A 64 -8.61 -0.17 -20.40
C LEU A 64 -8.23 1.32 -20.51
N SER A 65 -7.94 1.77 -21.73
CA SER A 65 -7.87 3.20 -22.05
C SER A 65 -9.11 3.59 -22.86
N ILE A 66 -9.91 4.54 -22.39
CA ILE A 66 -11.15 4.96 -23.03
C ILE A 66 -11.01 6.38 -23.55
N GLU A 67 -11.24 6.57 -24.85
CA GLU A 67 -11.39 7.88 -25.47
C GLU A 67 -12.87 8.29 -25.45
N ARG A 68 -13.15 9.52 -25.03
CA ARG A 68 -14.51 10.08 -25.03
C ARG A 68 -14.79 10.99 -26.21
N PHE A 69 -16.05 11.15 -26.55
CA PHE A 69 -16.52 12.31 -27.31
C PHE A 69 -16.49 13.56 -26.43
N ASP A 70 -16.37 14.74 -27.03
CA ASP A 70 -16.28 16.02 -26.31
C ASP A 70 -17.66 16.56 -25.87
N ILE A 71 -18.43 15.71 -25.19
CA ILE A 71 -19.79 16.03 -24.70
C ILE A 71 -19.84 16.16 -23.17
N LEU A 72 -18.80 15.71 -22.44
CA LEU A 72 -18.65 15.80 -20.99
C LEU A 72 -17.16 15.71 -20.61
N ALA A 73 -16.80 16.09 -19.39
CA ALA A 73 -15.44 15.96 -18.89
C ALA A 73 -15.25 14.63 -18.12
N TRP A 74 -14.03 14.05 -18.17
CA TRP A 74 -13.74 12.84 -17.41
C TRP A 74 -13.92 13.03 -15.90
N ASN A 75 -13.62 14.22 -15.38
CA ASN A 75 -13.76 14.54 -13.95
C ASN A 75 -15.19 14.29 -13.42
N ASP A 76 -16.18 14.40 -14.29
CA ASP A 76 -17.59 14.27 -13.91
C ASP A 76 -18.05 12.80 -13.81
N VAL A 77 -17.39 11.88 -14.51
CA VAL A 77 -17.90 10.51 -14.68
C VAL A 77 -16.85 9.41 -14.41
N ILE A 78 -15.59 9.76 -14.21
CA ILE A 78 -14.50 8.77 -14.17
C ILE A 78 -14.68 7.72 -13.05
N ASN A 79 -15.18 8.15 -11.88
CA ASN A 79 -15.41 7.25 -10.75
C ASN A 79 -16.61 6.31 -11.00
N GLU A 80 -17.63 6.79 -11.67
CA GLU A 80 -18.80 5.99 -12.04
C GLU A 80 -18.40 4.90 -13.06
N VAL A 81 -17.62 5.27 -14.07
CA VAL A 81 -17.10 4.31 -15.06
C VAL A 81 -16.18 3.28 -14.39
N ALA A 82 -15.31 3.69 -13.48
CA ALA A 82 -14.48 2.76 -12.73
C ALA A 82 -15.32 1.77 -11.92
N HIS A 83 -16.37 2.26 -11.27
CA HIS A 83 -17.30 1.45 -10.50
C HIS A 83 -18.08 0.47 -11.38
N GLU A 84 -18.55 0.89 -12.56
CA GLU A 84 -19.22 0.04 -13.53
C GLU A 84 -18.31 -1.11 -14.02
N ILE A 85 -17.07 -0.78 -14.40
CA ILE A 85 -16.08 -1.79 -14.79
C ILE A 85 -15.85 -2.80 -13.65
N GLN A 86 -15.67 -2.29 -12.44
CA GLN A 86 -15.41 -3.11 -11.25
C GLN A 86 -16.59 -4.02 -10.94
N ASN A 87 -17.82 -3.49 -10.96
CA ASN A 87 -19.04 -4.25 -10.72
C ASN A 87 -19.24 -5.33 -11.79
N TYR A 88 -19.08 -4.98 -13.06
CA TYR A 88 -19.20 -5.92 -14.16
C TYR A 88 -18.26 -7.13 -13.97
N LEU A 89 -16.99 -6.86 -13.66
CA LEU A 89 -15.98 -7.92 -13.46
C LEU A 89 -16.22 -8.73 -12.20
N ASN A 90 -16.61 -8.09 -11.09
CA ASN A 90 -16.87 -8.77 -9.82
C ASN A 90 -18.15 -9.63 -9.87
N ASN A 91 -19.10 -9.32 -10.77
CA ASN A 91 -20.27 -10.13 -11.04
C ASN A 91 -20.02 -11.26 -12.06
N GLY A 92 -18.74 -11.51 -12.43
CA GLY A 92 -18.36 -12.60 -13.33
C GLY A 92 -18.40 -12.24 -14.82
N GLY A 93 -18.41 -10.93 -15.14
CA GLY A 93 -18.31 -10.45 -16.51
C GLY A 93 -17.00 -10.86 -17.18
N GLN A 94 -17.08 -11.21 -18.46
CA GLN A 94 -15.93 -11.65 -19.25
C GLN A 94 -15.22 -10.44 -19.89
N ILE A 95 -13.90 -10.48 -19.91
CA ILE A 95 -13.06 -9.43 -20.52
C ILE A 95 -12.98 -9.65 -22.03
N THR A 96 -12.57 -10.85 -22.44
CA THR A 96 -12.63 -11.32 -23.83
C THR A 96 -13.24 -12.72 -23.87
N ALA A 97 -13.77 -13.12 -25.02
CA ALA A 97 -14.36 -14.46 -25.21
C ALA A 97 -13.34 -15.60 -25.02
N GLN A 98 -12.05 -15.30 -25.04
CA GLN A 98 -10.96 -16.26 -24.89
C GLN A 98 -10.10 -16.05 -23.63
N SER A 99 -10.31 -14.96 -22.91
CA SER A 99 -9.48 -14.70 -21.74
C SER A 99 -9.93 -15.52 -20.54
N GLN A 100 -9.22 -16.60 -20.29
CA GLN A 100 -9.10 -17.10 -18.93
C GLN A 100 -8.17 -16.11 -18.21
N VAL A 101 -8.72 -15.24 -17.37
CA VAL A 101 -7.91 -14.45 -16.44
C VAL A 101 -7.08 -15.42 -15.64
N LYS A 102 -5.78 -15.49 -15.92
CA LYS A 102 -4.86 -16.24 -15.06
C LYS A 102 -4.82 -15.49 -13.74
N LYS A 103 -5.60 -15.99 -12.77
CA LYS A 103 -5.48 -15.52 -11.38
C LYS A 103 -4.04 -15.78 -10.95
N VAL A 104 -3.27 -14.71 -10.75
CA VAL A 104 -1.99 -14.85 -10.07
C VAL A 104 -2.32 -15.29 -8.64
N PRO A 105 -1.92 -16.50 -8.22
CA PRO A 105 -2.22 -16.98 -6.88
C PRO A 105 -1.69 -15.98 -5.85
N VAL A 106 -2.45 -15.75 -4.80
CA VAL A 106 -1.95 -14.99 -3.67
C VAL A 106 -0.87 -15.82 -2.96
N THR A 107 0.31 -15.24 -2.83
CA THR A 107 1.39 -15.82 -2.04
C THR A 107 1.75 -14.88 -0.90
N VAL A 108 1.99 -15.47 0.27
CA VAL A 108 2.47 -14.76 1.46
C VAL A 108 3.69 -15.48 1.98
N TYR A 109 4.78 -14.76 2.20
CA TYR A 109 6.01 -15.26 2.77
C TYR A 109 6.19 -14.70 4.16
N ALA A 110 6.68 -15.53 5.10
CA ALA A 110 7.08 -15.07 6.42
C ALA A 110 8.59 -14.83 6.43
N GLU A 111 9.00 -13.66 6.87
CA GLU A 111 10.39 -13.23 6.99
C GLU A 111 10.68 -12.87 8.44
N SER A 112 11.77 -13.41 8.99
CA SER A 112 12.25 -13.01 10.31
C SER A 112 12.83 -11.59 10.26
N THR A 113 12.61 -10.85 11.33
CA THR A 113 13.12 -9.48 11.48
C THR A 113 14.25 -9.45 12.52
N PRO A 114 15.05 -8.37 12.60
CA PRO A 114 16.02 -8.19 13.67
C PRO A 114 15.40 -8.16 15.07
N ASN A 115 14.08 -7.91 15.17
CA ASN A 115 13.33 -8.01 16.41
C ASN A 115 12.72 -9.42 16.52
N PRO A 116 13.21 -10.29 17.45
CA PRO A 116 12.74 -11.67 17.56
C PRO A 116 11.25 -11.81 17.94
N SER A 117 10.64 -10.76 18.50
CA SER A 117 9.21 -10.72 18.81
C SER A 117 8.35 -10.41 17.58
N VAL A 118 8.95 -10.01 16.45
CA VAL A 118 8.23 -9.58 15.26
C VAL A 118 8.52 -10.49 14.06
N MET A 119 7.45 -10.91 13.37
CA MET A 119 7.52 -11.61 12.09
C MET A 119 6.86 -10.75 11.03
N LYS A 120 7.50 -10.64 9.85
CA LYS A 120 7.01 -9.90 8.69
C LYS A 120 6.39 -10.87 7.68
N PHE A 121 5.16 -10.60 7.28
CA PHE A 121 4.41 -11.39 6.30
C PHE A 121 4.26 -10.57 5.02
N VAL A 122 4.99 -10.96 3.97
CA VAL A 122 5.04 -10.23 2.69
C VAL A 122 4.12 -10.89 1.68
N ALA A 123 3.18 -10.12 1.15
CA ALA A 123 2.27 -10.55 0.08
C ALA A 123 2.79 -10.14 -1.30
N ASN A 124 2.43 -10.90 -2.33
CA ASN A 124 2.67 -10.54 -3.73
C ASN A 124 1.62 -9.55 -4.29
N LYS A 125 0.87 -8.90 -3.40
CA LYS A 125 -0.15 -7.89 -3.72
C LYS A 125 0.00 -6.70 -2.80
N MET A 126 -0.37 -5.52 -3.32
CA MET A 126 -0.53 -4.33 -2.50
C MET A 126 -1.70 -4.54 -1.54
N LEU A 127 -1.49 -4.22 -0.27
CA LEU A 127 -2.46 -4.33 0.80
C LEU A 127 -3.09 -2.97 1.12
N VAL A 128 -2.25 -1.93 1.25
CA VAL A 128 -2.64 -0.57 1.61
C VAL A 128 -1.80 0.45 0.85
N ASP A 129 -2.34 1.66 0.70
CA ASP A 129 -1.63 2.79 0.09
C ASP A 129 -0.89 3.65 1.12
N THR A 130 -1.26 3.52 2.39
CA THR A 130 -0.69 4.26 3.53
C THR A 130 -0.38 3.31 4.68
N ILE A 131 0.58 3.71 5.51
CA ILE A 131 1.01 2.94 6.68
C ILE A 131 -0.06 2.97 7.76
N HIS A 132 -0.30 1.81 8.39
CA HIS A 132 -1.21 1.65 9.51
C HIS A 132 -0.54 0.87 10.64
N GLU A 133 -0.66 1.34 11.87
CA GLU A 133 -0.16 0.67 13.07
C GLU A 133 -1.30 0.55 14.07
N PHE A 134 -1.42 -0.60 14.72
CA PHE A 134 -2.46 -0.92 15.69
C PHE A 134 -1.81 -1.56 16.91
N LYS A 135 -1.93 -0.92 18.07
CA LYS A 135 -1.39 -1.39 19.35
C LYS A 135 -2.41 -2.18 20.17
N SER A 136 -3.67 -2.10 19.77
CA SER A 136 -4.77 -2.82 20.41
C SER A 136 -5.91 -3.09 19.43
N ILE A 137 -6.79 -4.03 19.79
CA ILE A 137 -7.99 -4.33 19.02
C ILE A 137 -8.95 -3.12 18.93
N ASP A 138 -8.94 -2.24 19.93
CA ASP A 138 -9.82 -1.07 20.00
C ASP A 138 -9.51 -0.04 18.90
N GLU A 139 -8.29 -0.07 18.35
CA GLU A 139 -7.85 0.80 17.26
C GLU A 139 -8.26 0.28 15.87
N THR A 140 -8.84 -0.91 15.78
CA THR A 140 -9.11 -1.60 14.50
C THR A 140 -10.51 -1.37 13.95
N ASN A 141 -11.23 -0.31 14.32
CA ASN A 141 -12.61 -0.07 13.91
C ASN A 141 -12.79 -0.01 12.38
N ASN A 142 -11.81 0.52 11.68
CA ASN A 142 -11.77 0.64 10.23
C ASN A 142 -10.81 -0.36 9.55
N ALA A 143 -10.28 -1.32 10.29
CA ALA A 143 -9.25 -2.28 9.85
C ALA A 143 -9.69 -3.74 10.06
N PRO A 144 -10.61 -4.27 9.23
CA PRO A 144 -11.15 -5.62 9.40
C PRO A 144 -10.09 -6.73 9.42
N LEU A 145 -9.00 -6.60 8.64
CA LEU A 145 -7.89 -7.55 8.67
C LEU A 145 -7.16 -7.51 10.02
N ALA A 146 -6.78 -6.33 10.49
CA ALA A 146 -6.11 -6.17 11.78
C ALA A 146 -7.01 -6.68 12.93
N LYS A 147 -8.30 -6.35 12.91
CA LYS A 147 -9.27 -6.87 13.87
C LYS A 147 -9.31 -8.39 13.90
N SER A 148 -9.28 -9.02 12.74
CA SER A 148 -9.27 -10.48 12.64
C SER A 148 -7.95 -11.08 13.13
N LEU A 149 -6.82 -10.41 12.90
CA LEU A 149 -5.51 -10.84 13.41
C LEU A 149 -5.41 -10.73 14.94
N PHE A 150 -6.02 -9.73 15.56
CA PHE A 150 -6.10 -9.64 17.03
C PHE A 150 -6.97 -10.73 17.67
N SER A 151 -7.73 -11.51 16.90
CA SER A 151 -8.41 -12.70 17.45
C SER A 151 -7.45 -13.84 17.82
N PHE A 152 -6.21 -13.80 17.31
CA PHE A 152 -5.15 -14.69 17.76
C PHE A 152 -4.58 -14.18 19.10
N PRO A 153 -4.65 -14.96 20.18
CA PRO A 153 -4.36 -14.47 21.54
C PRO A 153 -2.89 -14.05 21.76
N PHE A 154 -2.03 -14.47 20.87
CA PHE A 154 -0.60 -14.13 20.91
C PHE A 154 -0.25 -12.85 20.16
N VAL A 155 -1.16 -12.28 19.37
CA VAL A 155 -0.92 -11.02 18.65
C VAL A 155 -1.01 -9.85 19.61
N LYS A 156 0.07 -9.06 19.66
CA LYS A 156 0.22 -7.91 20.55
C LYS A 156 0.03 -6.58 19.79
N GLU A 157 0.72 -6.44 18.65
CA GLU A 157 0.70 -5.24 17.83
C GLU A 157 0.75 -5.64 16.36
N ILE A 158 0.17 -4.82 15.49
CA ILE A 158 0.13 -5.06 14.05
C ILE A 158 0.54 -3.79 13.33
N PHE A 159 1.45 -3.95 12.37
CA PHE A 159 1.87 -2.88 11.47
C PHE A 159 1.63 -3.34 10.02
N ILE A 160 0.97 -2.51 9.21
CA ILE A 160 0.64 -2.81 7.81
C ILE A 160 1.21 -1.70 6.94
N ASP A 161 1.99 -2.09 5.94
CA ASP A 161 2.55 -1.18 4.94
C ASP A 161 2.45 -1.83 3.56
N THR A 162 2.35 -1.06 2.55
CA THR A 162 2.27 -1.35 1.12
C THR A 162 1.87 -2.79 0.76
N ASN A 163 2.72 -3.77 1.00
CA ASN A 163 2.53 -5.19 0.64
C ASN A 163 2.92 -6.17 1.75
N TYR A 164 3.11 -5.70 2.99
CA TYR A 164 3.47 -6.57 4.10
C TYR A 164 2.76 -6.20 5.41
N ILE A 165 2.74 -7.17 6.31
CA ILE A 165 2.21 -7.05 7.66
C ILE A 165 3.30 -7.50 8.62
N SER A 166 3.72 -6.64 9.54
CA SER A 166 4.58 -7.01 10.67
C SER A 166 3.71 -7.23 11.90
N ILE A 167 3.83 -8.40 12.51
CA ILE A 167 3.08 -8.78 13.70
C ILE A 167 4.06 -8.92 14.87
N ASN A 168 3.82 -8.17 15.93
CA ASN A 168 4.50 -8.33 17.20
C ASN A 168 3.70 -9.30 18.08
N LYS A 169 4.38 -10.33 18.61
CA LYS A 169 3.75 -11.34 19.46
C LYS A 169 3.98 -11.08 20.95
N ASN A 170 3.10 -11.61 21.76
CA ASN A 170 3.28 -11.69 23.21
C ASN A 170 4.44 -12.63 23.54
N GLU A 171 5.05 -12.45 24.73
CA GLU A 171 6.05 -13.37 25.26
C GLU A 171 5.44 -14.76 25.54
N GLY A 172 6.29 -15.80 25.47
CA GLY A 172 5.91 -17.16 25.82
C GLY A 172 5.37 -18.02 24.68
N ILE A 173 5.34 -17.50 23.44
CA ILE A 173 4.99 -18.25 22.23
C ILE A 173 6.16 -18.17 21.25
N GLU A 174 6.51 -19.28 20.60
CA GLU A 174 7.55 -19.29 19.58
C GLU A 174 6.93 -19.15 18.19
N TRP A 175 7.62 -18.41 17.29
CA TRP A 175 7.11 -18.17 15.93
C TRP A 175 6.92 -19.46 15.14
N GLU A 176 7.78 -20.44 15.36
CA GLU A 176 7.73 -21.75 14.71
C GLU A 176 6.40 -22.47 14.92
N GLU A 177 5.72 -22.21 16.03
CA GLU A 177 4.43 -22.82 16.36
C GLU A 177 3.26 -22.18 15.61
N VAL A 178 3.33 -20.88 15.32
CA VAL A 178 2.18 -20.08 14.85
C VAL A 178 2.37 -19.44 13.47
N VAL A 179 3.60 -19.39 12.94
CA VAL A 179 3.90 -18.68 11.69
C VAL A 179 3.12 -19.21 10.49
N MET A 180 2.93 -20.54 10.42
CA MET A 180 2.19 -21.17 9.31
C MET A 180 0.70 -20.84 9.37
N GLU A 181 0.12 -20.80 10.55
CA GLU A 181 -1.29 -20.46 10.76
C GLU A 181 -1.57 -19.01 10.33
N ILE A 182 -0.75 -18.06 10.79
CA ILE A 182 -0.89 -16.65 10.39
C ILE A 182 -0.67 -16.48 8.89
N ARG A 183 0.36 -17.10 8.32
CA ARG A 183 0.66 -17.02 6.90
C ARG A 183 -0.53 -17.48 6.05
N GLU A 184 -1.11 -18.64 6.37
CA GLU A 184 -2.26 -19.19 5.64
C GLU A 184 -3.52 -18.35 5.88
N PHE A 185 -3.72 -17.83 7.09
CA PHE A 185 -4.82 -16.92 7.39
C PHE A 185 -4.74 -15.65 6.52
N VAL A 186 -3.58 -14.97 6.51
CA VAL A 186 -3.36 -13.76 5.71
C VAL A 186 -3.53 -14.06 4.22
N ARG A 187 -2.95 -15.15 3.72
CA ARG A 187 -3.07 -15.58 2.33
C ARG A 187 -4.55 -15.78 1.94
N ALA A 188 -5.29 -16.55 2.74
CA ALA A 188 -6.70 -16.82 2.46
C ALA A 188 -7.54 -15.54 2.54
N TYR A 189 -7.27 -14.67 3.52
CA TYR A 189 -7.97 -13.40 3.68
C TYR A 189 -7.82 -12.50 2.44
N ILE A 190 -6.59 -12.39 1.90
CA ILE A 190 -6.30 -11.62 0.69
C ILE A 190 -6.90 -12.31 -0.55
N GLU A 191 -6.83 -13.64 -0.63
CA GLU A 191 -7.36 -14.41 -1.76
C GLU A 191 -8.89 -14.31 -1.86
N ASP A 192 -9.58 -14.25 -0.71
CA ASP A 192 -11.02 -14.01 -0.62
C ASP A 192 -11.41 -12.56 -1.03
N GLY A 193 -10.44 -11.67 -1.20
CA GLY A 193 -10.68 -10.26 -1.53
C GLY A 193 -11.41 -9.49 -0.43
N LYS A 194 -11.21 -9.88 0.83
CA LYS A 194 -11.79 -9.19 1.97
C LYS A 194 -11.14 -7.82 2.17
N THR A 195 -11.91 -6.88 2.67
CA THR A 195 -11.45 -5.50 2.96
C THR A 195 -10.34 -5.51 4.00
N ILE A 196 -9.22 -4.88 3.70
CA ILE A 196 -8.08 -4.73 4.61
C ILE A 196 -8.28 -3.52 5.51
N ILE A 197 -8.51 -2.35 4.89
CA ILE A 197 -8.85 -1.09 5.55
C ILE A 197 -10.13 -0.56 4.90
N THR A 198 -11.09 -0.12 5.71
CA THR A 198 -12.29 0.60 5.23
C THR A 198 -11.94 2.08 5.09
N ALA A 199 -12.16 2.65 3.91
CA ALA A 199 -11.92 4.07 3.69
C ALA A 199 -12.90 4.92 4.50
N ASN A 200 -12.48 5.37 5.68
CA ASN A 200 -13.10 6.49 6.37
C ASN A 200 -12.25 7.72 6.09
N GLN A 201 -12.82 8.72 5.43
CA GLN A 201 -12.14 9.96 5.04
C GLN A 201 -11.64 10.81 6.25
N GLU A 202 -12.05 10.48 7.47
CA GLU A 202 -11.73 11.28 8.65
C GLU A 202 -10.46 10.82 9.40
N GLU A 203 -10.00 9.57 9.24
CA GLU A 203 -8.85 9.03 9.98
C GLU A 203 -7.55 8.94 9.16
N ALA A 204 -7.60 9.11 7.84
CA ALA A 204 -6.40 9.23 7.00
C ALA A 204 -5.53 10.46 7.37
N ASN A 205 -6.07 11.35 8.18
CA ASN A 205 -5.39 12.56 8.65
C ASN A 205 -4.60 12.40 9.96
N SER A 206 -4.71 11.28 10.69
CA SER A 206 -4.11 11.23 12.04
C SER A 206 -2.62 10.85 12.04
N PHE A 207 -2.15 10.06 11.07
CA PHE A 207 -0.72 9.71 10.96
C PHE A 207 0.05 10.57 9.96
N ALA A 208 -0.60 11.07 8.90
CA ALA A 208 -0.02 12.09 8.03
C ALA A 208 0.06 13.47 8.69
N ALA A 209 -0.72 13.72 9.75
CA ALA A 209 -0.74 15.00 10.49
C ALA A 209 0.48 15.20 11.40
N SER A 210 1.30 14.17 11.65
CA SER A 210 2.55 14.31 12.43
C SER A 210 3.75 14.70 11.58
N ALA A 211 3.67 14.59 10.26
CA ALA A 211 4.73 15.10 9.39
C ALA A 211 4.48 16.58 9.08
N THR A 212 5.25 17.46 9.68
CA THR A 212 5.28 18.87 9.28
C THR A 212 5.55 18.96 7.78
N PRO A 213 4.71 19.65 6.97
CA PRO A 213 4.96 19.77 5.54
C PRO A 213 6.39 20.26 5.29
N LEU A 214 7.10 19.60 4.37
CA LEU A 214 8.51 19.92 4.02
C LEU A 214 8.75 21.41 3.78
N GLU A 215 7.75 22.11 3.26
CA GLU A 215 7.81 23.55 2.97
C GLU A 215 7.92 24.44 4.24
N ASN A 216 7.57 23.91 5.41
CA ASN A 216 7.60 24.64 6.68
C ASN A 216 8.82 24.28 7.55
N LEU A 217 9.69 23.38 7.08
CA LEU A 217 10.90 22.97 7.79
C LEU A 217 12.07 23.87 7.40
N ASP A 218 13.00 24.08 8.34
CA ASP A 218 14.29 24.72 8.05
C ASP A 218 15.14 23.87 7.08
N GLU A 219 16.13 24.48 6.43
CA GLU A 219 16.97 23.85 5.41
C GLU A 219 17.64 22.56 5.92
N THR A 220 18.12 22.54 7.16
CA THR A 220 18.77 21.37 7.75
C THR A 220 17.78 20.24 7.99
N SER A 221 16.59 20.55 8.49
CA SER A 221 15.50 19.56 8.66
C SER A 221 15.08 18.95 7.33
N GLN A 222 14.98 19.76 6.26
CA GLN A 222 14.67 19.25 4.91
C GLN A 222 15.76 18.29 4.40
N GLU A 223 17.04 18.59 4.61
CA GLU A 223 18.14 17.71 4.26
C GLU A 223 18.08 16.40 5.07
N ILE A 224 17.78 16.45 6.37
CA ILE A 224 17.64 15.28 7.23
C ILE A 224 16.49 14.38 6.73
N VAL A 225 15.31 14.97 6.47
CA VAL A 225 14.16 14.21 5.94
C VAL A 225 14.52 13.52 4.63
N LYS A 226 15.20 14.22 3.72
CA LYS A 226 15.62 13.66 2.44
C LYS A 226 16.55 12.44 2.60
N ILE A 227 17.51 12.54 3.53
CA ILE A 227 18.42 11.44 3.83
C ILE A 227 17.66 10.26 4.45
N ILE A 228 16.75 10.54 5.38
CA ILE A 228 15.92 9.50 5.99
C ILE A 228 15.11 8.76 4.93
N GLU A 229 14.39 9.48 4.05
CA GLU A 229 13.54 8.87 3.02
C GLU A 229 14.35 8.09 1.97
N GLU A 230 15.51 8.60 1.55
CA GLU A 230 16.28 8.02 0.46
C GLU A 230 17.17 6.85 0.90
N TYR A 231 17.77 6.93 2.08
CA TYR A 231 18.82 5.99 2.51
C TYR A 231 18.43 5.13 3.70
N ILE A 232 17.64 5.65 4.65
CA ILE A 232 17.35 4.95 5.90
C ILE A 232 16.04 4.18 5.82
N LYS A 233 14.99 4.80 5.34
CA LYS A 233 13.64 4.22 5.27
C LYS A 233 13.57 2.91 4.48
N PRO A 234 14.26 2.75 3.33
CA PRO A 234 14.26 1.46 2.62
C PRO A 234 14.85 0.30 3.45
N ALA A 235 15.91 0.56 4.22
CA ALA A 235 16.50 -0.45 5.09
C ALA A 235 15.56 -0.80 6.25
N VAL A 236 14.96 0.20 6.89
CA VAL A 236 13.98 0.03 7.96
C VAL A 236 12.74 -0.74 7.48
N ALA A 237 12.24 -0.44 6.28
CA ALA A 237 11.12 -1.17 5.66
C ALA A 237 11.50 -2.62 5.32
N SER A 238 12.74 -2.87 4.91
CA SER A 238 13.26 -4.24 4.73
C SER A 238 13.16 -5.05 6.02
N ASP A 239 13.42 -4.42 7.16
CA ASP A 239 13.35 -5.02 8.49
C ASP A 239 11.91 -5.06 9.06
N GLY A 240 10.90 -4.64 8.29
CA GLY A 240 9.49 -4.73 8.67
C GLY A 240 8.98 -3.58 9.54
N GLY A 241 9.66 -2.44 9.54
CA GLY A 241 9.28 -1.25 10.26
C GLY A 241 9.21 -0.01 9.38
N ASN A 242 9.06 1.14 10.03
CA ASN A 242 9.08 2.46 9.40
C ASN A 242 9.80 3.45 10.32
N ILE A 243 10.32 4.52 9.72
CA ILE A 243 10.95 5.64 10.41
C ILE A 243 10.36 6.95 9.89
N LEU A 244 10.03 7.85 10.81
CA LEU A 244 9.57 9.19 10.52
C LEU A 244 10.47 10.22 11.20
N PHE A 245 10.77 11.30 10.51
CA PHE A 245 11.37 12.49 11.12
C PHE A 245 10.33 13.16 12.01
N ASP A 246 10.70 13.51 13.23
CA ASP A 246 9.85 14.26 14.16
C ASP A 246 10.33 15.70 14.30
N THR A 247 11.51 15.91 14.90
CA THR A 247 12.04 17.27 15.12
C THR A 247 13.55 17.31 14.98
N TYR A 248 14.06 18.51 14.68
CA TYR A 248 15.48 18.86 14.74
C TYR A 248 15.68 20.09 15.61
N ASN A 249 16.56 19.98 16.59
CA ASN A 249 16.96 21.11 17.42
C ASN A 249 18.33 21.64 16.97
N ALA A 250 18.37 22.87 16.46
CA ALA A 250 19.59 23.49 15.93
C ALA A 250 20.59 23.91 17.03
N GLU A 251 20.16 24.10 18.29
CA GLU A 251 21.03 24.53 19.38
C GLU A 251 21.98 23.42 19.83
N ASP A 252 21.44 22.22 20.05
CA ASP A 252 22.19 21.03 20.45
C ASP A 252 22.45 20.04 19.29
N LYS A 253 21.94 20.37 18.09
CA LYS A 253 22.05 19.57 16.86
C LYS A 253 21.51 18.14 17.04
N SER A 254 20.45 18.00 17.80
CA SER A 254 19.77 16.72 18.03
C SER A 254 18.63 16.51 17.05
N VAL A 255 18.53 15.30 16.52
CA VAL A 255 17.44 14.84 15.66
C VAL A 255 16.58 13.87 16.45
N GLN A 256 15.27 14.05 16.38
CA GLN A 256 14.30 13.14 16.93
C GLN A 256 13.55 12.43 15.81
N VAL A 257 13.48 11.10 15.90
CA VAL A 257 12.77 10.24 14.93
C VAL A 257 11.77 9.35 15.66
N VAL A 258 10.71 8.98 14.95
CA VAL A 258 9.71 8.01 15.42
C VAL A 258 9.93 6.69 14.70
N LEU A 259 10.05 5.60 15.44
CA LEU A 259 10.18 4.24 14.92
C LEU A 259 8.86 3.50 15.06
N GLN A 260 8.45 2.76 14.02
CA GLN A 260 7.21 2.02 13.97
C GLN A 260 7.44 0.57 13.53
N GLY A 261 6.44 -0.28 13.79
CA GLY A 261 6.48 -1.69 13.38
C GLY A 261 7.60 -2.47 14.08
N ALA A 262 8.36 -3.29 13.34
CA ALA A 262 9.41 -4.13 13.89
C ALA A 262 10.55 -3.35 14.57
N CYS A 263 10.72 -2.08 14.23
CA CYS A 263 11.77 -1.23 14.79
C CYS A 263 11.39 -0.62 16.14
N SER A 264 10.11 -0.68 16.53
CA SER A 264 9.63 -0.25 17.84
C SER A 264 9.72 -1.40 18.86
N GLY A 265 9.90 -1.06 20.14
CA GLY A 265 9.72 -2.00 21.26
C GLY A 265 10.86 -2.98 21.56
N CYS A 266 11.93 -3.09 20.75
CA CYS A 266 13.07 -3.93 21.08
C CYS A 266 14.29 -3.08 21.49
N PRO A 267 14.72 -3.09 22.76
CA PRO A 267 15.82 -2.24 23.22
C PRO A 267 17.14 -2.44 22.46
N SER A 268 17.46 -3.67 22.10
CA SER A 268 18.73 -3.99 21.42
C SER A 268 18.74 -3.56 19.95
N SER A 269 17.63 -3.77 19.22
CA SER A 269 17.49 -3.34 17.82
C SER A 269 17.36 -1.82 17.72
N THR A 270 16.62 -1.18 18.63
CA THR A 270 16.46 0.27 18.67
C THR A 270 17.79 0.99 18.88
N ILE A 271 18.66 0.50 19.79
CA ILE A 271 19.99 1.09 20.01
C ILE A 271 20.86 0.95 18.76
N THR A 272 20.88 -0.23 18.15
CA THR A 272 21.71 -0.48 16.96
C THR A 272 21.24 0.37 15.79
N LEU A 273 19.94 0.43 15.55
CA LEU A 273 19.33 1.24 14.49
C LEU A 273 19.58 2.74 14.72
N LYS A 274 19.34 3.22 15.94
CA LYS A 274 19.62 4.61 16.33
C LYS A 274 21.06 5.00 16.04
N ASN A 275 22.03 4.17 16.45
CA ASN A 275 23.44 4.44 16.22
C ASN A 275 23.79 4.43 14.72
N GLY A 276 23.17 3.53 13.94
CA GLY A 276 23.31 3.49 12.48
C GLY A 276 22.79 4.77 11.82
N ILE A 277 21.60 5.22 12.22
CA ILE A 277 20.99 6.48 11.75
C ILE A 277 21.88 7.67 12.12
N GLU A 278 22.33 7.74 13.37
CA GLU A 278 23.19 8.84 13.86
C GLU A 278 24.50 8.91 13.08
N ASN A 279 25.16 7.77 12.85
CA ASN A 279 26.40 7.73 12.09
C ASN A 279 26.21 8.18 10.64
N MET A 280 25.14 7.71 9.98
CA MET A 280 24.82 8.09 8.61
C MET A 280 24.52 9.59 8.49
N LEU A 281 23.70 10.13 9.39
CA LEU A 281 23.38 11.56 9.39
C LEU A 281 24.62 12.42 9.66
N LYS A 282 25.51 11.99 10.56
CA LYS A 282 26.79 12.69 10.82
C LYS A 282 27.73 12.67 9.63
N GLU A 283 27.78 11.56 8.90
CA GLU A 283 28.62 11.41 7.71
C GLU A 283 28.09 12.29 6.55
N MET A 284 26.77 12.29 6.33
CA MET A 284 26.16 13.02 5.22
C MET A 284 25.96 14.51 5.51
N LEU A 285 25.81 14.90 6.80
CA LEU A 285 25.62 16.27 7.26
C LEU A 285 26.71 16.66 8.29
N PRO A 286 27.97 16.79 7.89
CA PRO A 286 29.07 17.07 8.82
C PRO A 286 28.85 18.36 9.61
N GLY A 287 28.89 18.25 10.95
CA GLY A 287 28.73 19.38 11.84
C GLY A 287 27.30 19.90 12.04
N LYS A 288 26.30 19.36 11.32
CA LYS A 288 24.88 19.72 11.48
C LYS A 288 24.15 18.80 12.47
N VAL A 289 24.58 17.54 12.62
CA VAL A 289 23.98 16.55 13.53
C VAL A 289 24.98 16.11 14.60
N ALA A 290 24.60 16.19 15.87
CA ALA A 290 25.39 15.75 17.01
C ALA A 290 24.86 14.44 17.62
N SER A 291 23.55 14.27 17.68
CA SER A 291 22.91 13.10 18.26
C SER A 291 21.55 12.80 17.61
N VAL A 292 21.15 11.53 17.69
CA VAL A 292 19.80 11.08 17.29
C VAL A 292 19.11 10.49 18.51
N SER A 293 17.85 10.82 18.72
CA SER A 293 16.94 10.18 19.66
C SER A 293 15.80 9.51 18.92
N ALA A 294 15.38 8.34 19.39
CA ALA A 294 14.27 7.59 18.79
C ALA A 294 13.15 7.46 19.81
N LEU A 295 11.94 7.77 19.37
CA LEU A 295 10.69 7.49 20.07
C LEU A 295 10.07 6.23 19.45
N ASN A 296 9.41 5.43 20.27
CA ASN A 296 8.55 4.36 19.78
C ASN A 296 7.20 4.98 19.41
N GLY A 297 6.79 4.80 18.17
CA GLY A 297 5.52 5.29 17.64
C GLY A 297 4.32 4.64 18.31
#